data_33b653f05eb7d5fddd32cff7fe62cd2a
#
_entry.id   33b653f05eb7d5fddd32cff7fe62cd2a
#
_cell.length_a   1.000
_cell.length_b   1.000
_cell.length_c   1.000
_cell.angle_alpha   90.00
_cell.angle_beta   90.00
_cell.angle_gamma   90.00
#
_symmetry.space_group_name_H-M   'P 1'
#
loop_
_entity.id
_entity.type
_entity.pdbx_description
1 polymer ?
#
loop_
_entity_poly.entity_id
_entity_poly.type
_entity_poly.pdbx_seq_one_letter_code
_entity_poly.pdbx_strand_id
1 'polypeptide(L)'
;MCIHEPGFAFLRVATCAVLLICPLLRAQTQPSHYVGSESCLGCHEDVAGKITESAHGKLAGESTPSRRGCEGCHGPGSNHVNSGGDKSLLFSFKDASPEAIRGRCGSCHQTESGSVHSQHTTNCLSCHAAHRYRQTKFILVQAPPQLCTDCHDRRH
;
A
#
# COMPACT_ATOMS: atom_id res chain seq x y z
N MET A 1 67.53 -47.31 47.99
CA MET A 1 67.41 -45.87 48.34
C MET A 1 66.58 -45.29 47.23
N CYS A 2 65.26 -45.17 47.37
CA CYS A 2 64.32 -44.74 46.38
C CYS A 2 64.13 -43.28 46.52
N ILE A 3 64.34 -42.54 45.40
CA ILE A 3 64.04 -41.13 45.31
C ILE A 3 62.73 -40.98 44.51
N HIS A 4 61.74 -40.44 45.17
CA HIS A 4 60.39 -40.27 44.68
C HIS A 4 60.28 -38.86 44.04
N GLU A 5 60.03 -38.81 42.76
CA GLU A 5 59.79 -37.56 42.04
C GLU A 5 58.25 -37.31 41.99
N PRO A 6 57.79 -36.10 42.37
CA PRO A 6 56.38 -35.78 42.24
C PRO A 6 56.05 -35.26 40.82
N GLY A 7 55.15 -36.00 40.15
CA GLY A 7 54.63 -35.61 38.84
C GLY A 7 53.72 -34.38 38.93
N PHE A 8 54.08 -33.34 38.19
CA PHE A 8 53.20 -32.17 37.95
C PHE A 8 52.12 -32.52 36.93
N ALA A 9 50.92 -32.71 37.41
CA ALA A 9 49.77 -32.84 36.57
C ALA A 9 49.38 -31.46 35.98
N PHE A 10 49.72 -31.24 34.70
CA PHE A 10 49.17 -30.08 33.97
C PHE A 10 47.70 -30.27 33.65
N LEU A 11 46.85 -29.61 34.43
CA LEU A 11 45.44 -29.51 34.19
C LEU A 11 45.21 -28.60 32.95
N ARG A 12 45.00 -29.20 31.78
CA ARG A 12 44.61 -28.48 30.56
C ARG A 12 43.14 -28.08 30.71
N VAL A 13 42.93 -26.82 31.09
CA VAL A 13 41.62 -26.20 31.02
C VAL A 13 41.32 -25.95 29.53
N ALA A 14 40.55 -26.85 28.93
CA ALA A 14 40.00 -26.63 27.58
C ALA A 14 38.87 -25.59 27.70
N THR A 15 39.21 -24.34 27.41
CA THR A 15 38.23 -23.25 27.23
C THR A 15 37.41 -23.53 25.96
N CYS A 16 36.24 -24.14 26.14
CA CYS A 16 35.27 -24.32 25.09
C CYS A 16 34.65 -22.94 24.80
N ALA A 17 35.21 -22.19 23.87
CA ALA A 17 34.58 -20.98 23.33
C ALA A 17 33.38 -21.39 22.49
N VAL A 18 32.21 -21.50 23.13
CA VAL A 18 30.94 -21.62 22.44
C VAL A 18 30.65 -20.27 21.78
N LEU A 19 31.06 -20.11 20.52
CA LEU A 19 30.61 -19.02 19.66
C LEU A 19 29.10 -19.20 19.49
N LEU A 20 28.33 -18.44 20.27
CA LEU A 20 26.90 -18.22 20.04
C LEU A 20 26.76 -17.49 18.71
N ILE A 21 26.73 -18.27 17.61
CA ILE A 21 26.26 -17.79 16.31
C ILE A 21 24.76 -17.59 16.50
N CYS A 22 24.36 -16.41 16.95
CA CYS A 22 22.98 -15.98 16.90
C CYS A 22 22.67 -15.79 15.42
N PRO A 23 21.85 -16.66 14.78
CA PRO A 23 21.40 -16.39 13.45
C PRO A 23 20.57 -15.10 13.54
N LEU A 24 21.08 -14.02 12.97
CA LEU A 24 20.27 -12.86 12.66
C LEU A 24 19.13 -13.37 11.75
N LEU A 25 18.01 -13.75 12.36
CA LEU A 25 16.77 -13.96 11.65
C LEU A 25 16.42 -12.61 11.01
N ARG A 26 16.95 -12.38 9.81
CA ARG A 26 16.37 -11.39 8.93
C ARG A 26 14.93 -11.87 8.72
N ALA A 27 14.00 -11.14 9.31
CA ALA A 27 12.60 -11.27 8.95
C ALA A 27 12.54 -11.02 7.44
N GLN A 28 12.48 -12.09 6.67
CA GLN A 28 12.25 -12.01 5.24
C GLN A 28 10.81 -11.52 5.13
N THR A 29 10.64 -10.25 4.80
CA THR A 29 9.32 -9.73 4.46
C THR A 29 8.85 -10.50 3.24
N GLN A 30 7.93 -11.41 3.47
CA GLN A 30 7.30 -12.17 2.38
C GLN A 30 6.69 -11.15 1.39
N PRO A 31 6.82 -11.40 0.08
CA PRO A 31 6.19 -10.52 -0.90
C PRO A 31 4.68 -10.48 -0.63
N SER A 32 4.13 -9.27 -0.65
CA SER A 32 2.69 -9.07 -0.42
C SER A 32 1.88 -9.73 -1.53
N HIS A 33 0.80 -10.41 -1.16
CA HIS A 33 -0.14 -11.05 -2.09
C HIS A 33 -1.56 -10.48 -1.91
N TYR A 34 -2.44 -10.74 -2.88
CA TYR A 34 -3.82 -10.30 -2.86
C TYR A 34 -4.64 -11.17 -1.91
N VAL A 35 -5.43 -10.54 -1.03
CA VAL A 35 -6.24 -11.21 0.00
C VAL A 35 -7.75 -11.06 -0.21
N GLY A 36 -8.15 -10.21 -1.17
CA GLY A 36 -9.56 -9.90 -1.44
C GLY A 36 -10.12 -8.77 -0.57
N SER A 37 -11.14 -8.09 -1.10
CA SER A 37 -11.75 -6.94 -0.44
C SER A 37 -12.40 -7.29 0.90
N GLU A 38 -12.86 -8.51 1.07
CA GLU A 38 -13.49 -9.01 2.31
C GLU A 38 -12.55 -8.85 3.51
N SER A 39 -11.24 -9.09 3.31
CA SER A 39 -10.23 -8.90 4.36
C SER A 39 -10.08 -7.43 4.79
N CYS A 40 -10.43 -6.49 3.92
CA CYS A 40 -10.35 -5.07 4.20
C CYS A 40 -11.57 -4.58 5.00
N LEU A 41 -12.75 -5.18 4.76
CA LEU A 41 -14.02 -4.74 5.32
C LEU A 41 -14.07 -4.89 6.85
N GLY A 42 -13.35 -5.84 7.43
CA GLY A 42 -13.30 -6.04 8.87
C GLY A 42 -12.81 -4.81 9.66
N CYS A 43 -12.04 -3.93 9.01
CA CYS A 43 -11.53 -2.70 9.63
C CYS A 43 -12.01 -1.43 8.91
N HIS A 44 -12.41 -1.52 7.63
CA HIS A 44 -12.75 -0.40 6.75
C HIS A 44 -14.20 -0.44 6.25
N GLU A 45 -15.13 -0.83 7.11
CA GLU A 45 -16.56 -0.96 6.77
C GLU A 45 -17.16 0.35 6.23
N ASP A 46 -16.80 1.49 6.84
CA ASP A 46 -17.27 2.82 6.44
C ASP A 46 -16.94 3.20 4.99
N VAL A 47 -15.82 2.67 4.47
CA VAL A 47 -15.35 2.95 3.11
C VAL A 47 -16.09 2.07 2.10
N ALA A 48 -16.37 0.84 2.48
CA ALA A 48 -17.03 -0.14 1.62
C ALA A 48 -18.38 0.33 1.10
N GLY A 49 -19.27 0.77 1.98
CA GLY A 49 -20.59 1.26 1.61
C GLY A 49 -20.58 2.45 0.64
N LYS A 50 -19.48 3.21 0.64
CA LYS A 50 -19.33 4.39 -0.24
C LYS A 50 -18.81 4.06 -1.63
N ILE A 51 -18.09 2.95 -1.78
CA ILE A 51 -17.50 2.58 -3.07
C ILE A 51 -18.33 1.60 -3.86
N THR A 52 -19.13 0.75 -3.20
CA THR A 52 -19.91 -0.32 -3.84
C THR A 52 -20.87 0.19 -4.91
N GLU A 53 -21.46 1.36 -4.72
CA GLU A 53 -22.38 1.97 -5.67
C GLU A 53 -21.67 2.75 -6.80
N SER A 54 -20.37 2.94 -6.70
CA SER A 54 -19.59 3.65 -7.71
C SER A 54 -19.22 2.76 -8.90
N ALA A 55 -18.72 3.39 -9.98
CA ALA A 55 -18.17 2.65 -11.11
C ALA A 55 -17.01 1.72 -10.68
N HIS A 56 -16.21 2.15 -9.70
CA HIS A 56 -15.11 1.36 -9.17
C HIS A 56 -15.57 0.18 -8.30
N GLY A 57 -16.71 0.29 -7.63
CA GLY A 57 -17.31 -0.82 -6.88
C GLY A 57 -17.70 -2.00 -7.76
N LYS A 58 -18.03 -1.74 -9.03
CA LYS A 58 -18.33 -2.79 -10.01
C LYS A 58 -17.12 -3.67 -10.33
N LEU A 59 -15.90 -3.19 -10.07
CA LEU A 59 -14.67 -3.97 -10.24
C LEU A 59 -14.50 -5.08 -9.20
N ALA A 60 -15.39 -5.18 -8.21
CA ALA A 60 -15.34 -6.28 -7.24
C ALA A 60 -15.45 -7.66 -7.89
N GLY A 61 -16.16 -7.76 -9.03
CA GLY A 61 -16.33 -8.99 -9.80
C GLY A 61 -15.22 -9.31 -10.81
N GLU A 62 -14.20 -8.46 -10.94
CA GLU A 62 -13.10 -8.69 -11.88
C GLU A 62 -12.31 -9.96 -11.52
N SER A 63 -11.95 -10.75 -12.53
CA SER A 63 -11.21 -11.99 -12.37
C SER A 63 -9.74 -11.75 -12.01
N THR A 64 -9.17 -10.63 -12.46
CA THR A 64 -7.76 -10.27 -12.22
C THR A 64 -7.60 -9.59 -10.87
N PRO A 65 -6.89 -10.19 -9.89
CA PRO A 65 -6.77 -9.62 -8.54
C PRO A 65 -6.24 -8.19 -8.50
N SER A 66 -5.26 -7.84 -9.35
CA SER A 66 -4.67 -6.50 -9.45
C SER A 66 -5.62 -5.44 -10.01
N ARG A 67 -6.81 -5.82 -10.44
CA ARG A 67 -7.84 -4.92 -10.96
C ARG A 67 -9.14 -4.97 -10.16
N ARG A 68 -9.18 -5.77 -9.10
CA ARG A 68 -10.40 -6.06 -8.34
C ARG A 68 -10.45 -5.34 -7.01
N GLY A 69 -11.60 -4.71 -6.73
CA GLY A 69 -11.94 -4.16 -5.44
C GLY A 69 -10.92 -3.16 -4.89
N CYS A 70 -10.68 -3.21 -3.60
CA CYS A 70 -9.77 -2.31 -2.89
C CYS A 70 -8.33 -2.44 -3.40
N GLU A 71 -7.87 -3.65 -3.59
CA GLU A 71 -6.49 -3.97 -3.98
C GLU A 71 -6.17 -3.59 -5.43
N GLY A 72 -7.18 -3.41 -6.28
CA GLY A 72 -7.00 -2.87 -7.64
C GLY A 72 -6.37 -1.47 -7.64
N CYS A 73 -6.63 -0.70 -6.59
CA CYS A 73 -6.08 0.64 -6.41
C CYS A 73 -4.93 0.67 -5.38
N HIS A 74 -5.06 -0.03 -4.26
CA HIS A 74 -4.11 0.02 -3.15
C HIS A 74 -2.97 -1.00 -3.27
N GLY A 75 -3.06 -1.97 -4.16
CA GLY A 75 -2.10 -3.07 -4.30
C GLY A 75 -2.34 -4.20 -3.31
N PRO A 76 -1.49 -5.25 -3.34
CA PRO A 76 -1.68 -6.46 -2.55
C PRO A 76 -1.60 -6.19 -1.05
N GLY A 77 -2.62 -6.62 -0.31
CA GLY A 77 -2.90 -6.22 1.06
C GLY A 77 -2.41 -7.14 2.16
N SER A 78 -1.86 -8.33 1.84
CA SER A 78 -1.57 -9.32 2.87
C SER A 78 -0.65 -8.82 3.99
N ASN A 79 0.40 -8.08 3.64
CA ASN A 79 1.35 -7.57 4.64
C ASN A 79 0.70 -6.52 5.55
N HIS A 80 -0.15 -5.64 4.99
CA HIS A 80 -0.92 -4.67 5.76
C HIS A 80 -1.87 -5.35 6.74
N VAL A 81 -2.63 -6.35 6.28
CA VAL A 81 -3.55 -7.10 7.14
C VAL A 81 -2.80 -7.85 8.24
N ASN A 82 -1.73 -8.56 7.88
CA ASN A 82 -0.94 -9.36 8.83
C ASN A 82 -0.20 -8.51 9.89
N SER A 83 0.10 -7.26 9.56
CA SER A 83 0.73 -6.32 10.51
C SER A 83 -0.26 -5.64 11.46
N GLY A 84 -1.56 -5.89 11.30
CA GLY A 84 -2.59 -5.20 12.06
C GLY A 84 -2.86 -3.77 11.56
N GLY A 85 -2.54 -3.46 10.30
CA GLY A 85 -2.92 -2.21 9.67
C GLY A 85 -1.78 -1.20 9.45
N ASP A 86 -0.54 -1.65 9.31
CA ASP A 86 0.57 -0.76 8.97
C ASP A 86 0.38 -0.14 7.58
N LYS A 87 0.15 1.16 7.56
CA LYS A 87 -0.17 1.95 6.35
C LYS A 87 0.99 2.00 5.35
N SER A 88 2.23 1.84 5.81
CA SER A 88 3.42 1.86 4.95
C SER A 88 3.49 0.65 4.02
N LEU A 89 2.71 -0.39 4.30
CA LEU A 89 2.68 -1.65 3.55
C LEU A 89 1.63 -1.67 2.43
N LEU A 90 0.97 -0.54 2.18
CA LEU A 90 0.02 -0.33 1.08
C LEU A 90 0.33 0.96 0.33
N PHE A 91 -0.17 1.07 -0.90
CA PHE A 91 -0.12 2.33 -1.62
C PHE A 91 -1.06 3.35 -0.96
N SER A 92 -0.46 4.42 -0.38
CA SER A 92 -1.19 5.53 0.24
C SER A 92 -1.38 6.67 -0.75
N PHE A 93 -2.61 6.89 -1.19
CA PHE A 93 -2.95 8.02 -2.06
C PHE A 93 -2.77 9.38 -1.37
N LYS A 94 -2.81 9.41 -0.04
CA LYS A 94 -2.63 10.64 0.74
C LYS A 94 -1.20 11.16 0.65
N ASP A 95 -0.24 10.24 0.64
CA ASP A 95 1.18 10.55 0.74
C ASP A 95 1.92 10.40 -0.60
N ALA A 96 1.22 9.91 -1.64
CA ALA A 96 1.79 9.69 -2.95
C ALA A 96 1.95 10.97 -3.76
N SER A 97 2.99 11.02 -4.58
CA SER A 97 3.17 12.13 -5.54
C SER A 97 2.08 12.13 -6.62
N PRO A 98 1.80 13.28 -7.25
CA PRO A 98 0.87 13.34 -8.38
C PRO A 98 1.18 12.34 -9.50
N GLU A 99 2.47 12.09 -9.77
CA GLU A 99 2.94 11.13 -10.78
C GLU A 99 2.58 9.71 -10.38
N ALA A 100 2.80 9.34 -9.12
CA ALA A 100 2.47 8.01 -8.61
C ALA A 100 0.95 7.76 -8.65
N ILE A 101 0.14 8.77 -8.30
CA ILE A 101 -1.32 8.71 -8.41
C ILE A 101 -1.76 8.56 -9.87
N ARG A 102 -1.19 9.35 -10.79
CA ARG A 102 -1.46 9.22 -12.23
C ARG A 102 -1.10 7.84 -12.75
N GLY A 103 0.05 7.32 -12.37
CA GLY A 103 0.46 5.96 -12.75
C GLY A 103 -0.52 4.89 -12.26
N ARG A 104 -1.01 5.03 -11.03
CA ARG A 104 -1.99 4.10 -10.46
C ARG A 104 -3.34 4.15 -11.18
N CYS A 105 -3.87 5.33 -11.42
CA CYS A 105 -5.12 5.51 -12.17
C CYS A 105 -4.95 5.13 -13.66
N GLY A 106 -3.82 5.51 -14.25
CA GLY A 106 -3.48 5.27 -15.66
C GLY A 106 -3.32 3.79 -16.03
N SER A 107 -3.17 2.90 -15.05
CA SER A 107 -3.17 1.45 -15.32
C SER A 107 -4.50 0.95 -15.93
N CYS A 108 -5.59 1.71 -15.75
CA CYS A 108 -6.91 1.41 -16.30
C CYS A 108 -7.48 2.57 -17.13
N HIS A 109 -7.16 3.81 -16.76
CA HIS A 109 -7.66 5.01 -17.41
C HIS A 109 -6.62 5.62 -18.34
N GLN A 110 -7.00 5.79 -19.60
CA GLN A 110 -6.21 6.54 -20.56
C GLN A 110 -6.75 7.98 -20.63
N THR A 111 -5.87 8.96 -20.49
CA THR A 111 -6.21 10.37 -20.68
C THR A 111 -5.82 10.78 -22.09
N GLU A 112 -6.81 11.19 -22.89
CA GLU A 112 -6.57 11.61 -24.26
C GLU A 112 -5.87 12.98 -24.31
N SER A 113 -4.95 13.13 -25.25
CA SER A 113 -4.30 14.41 -25.54
C SER A 113 -5.35 15.46 -25.92
N GLY A 114 -5.20 16.69 -25.41
CA GLY A 114 -6.15 17.77 -25.69
C GLY A 114 -7.36 17.83 -24.75
N SER A 115 -7.57 16.85 -23.91
CA SER A 115 -8.60 16.92 -22.86
C SER A 115 -8.16 17.82 -21.70
N VAL A 116 -9.10 18.19 -20.83
CA VAL A 116 -8.78 18.93 -19.60
C VAL A 116 -7.73 18.19 -18.75
N HIS A 117 -7.69 16.88 -18.83
CA HIS A 117 -6.74 16.05 -18.08
C HIS A 117 -5.29 16.23 -18.55
N SER A 118 -5.05 16.48 -19.82
CA SER A 118 -3.70 16.68 -20.36
C SER A 118 -3.09 18.04 -19.99
N GLN A 119 -3.93 19.01 -19.65
CA GLN A 119 -3.52 20.38 -19.33
C GLN A 119 -3.29 20.59 -17.82
N HIS A 120 -3.76 19.68 -16.97
CA HIS A 120 -3.63 19.80 -15.53
C HIS A 120 -2.51 18.90 -14.99
N THR A 121 -1.54 19.51 -14.33
CA THR A 121 -0.44 18.82 -13.64
C THR A 121 -0.84 18.31 -12.26
N THR A 122 -2.02 18.66 -11.77
CA THR A 122 -2.60 18.18 -10.50
C THR A 122 -2.89 16.69 -10.58
N ASN A 123 -2.99 16.05 -9.41
CA ASN A 123 -3.37 14.64 -9.37
C ASN A 123 -4.87 14.45 -9.63
N CYS A 124 -5.26 13.24 -10.01
CA CYS A 124 -6.65 12.91 -10.33
C CYS A 124 -7.62 13.20 -9.17
N LEU A 125 -7.15 13.08 -7.92
CA LEU A 125 -7.96 13.25 -6.72
C LEU A 125 -8.25 14.71 -6.37
N SER A 126 -7.61 15.67 -7.05
CA SER A 126 -7.99 17.09 -6.95
C SER A 126 -9.39 17.34 -7.50
N CYS A 127 -9.81 16.53 -8.45
CA CYS A 127 -11.13 16.66 -9.11
C CYS A 127 -12.04 15.46 -8.86
N HIS A 128 -11.51 14.27 -8.63
CA HIS A 128 -12.28 13.03 -8.49
C HIS A 128 -12.22 12.48 -7.06
N ALA A 129 -13.34 11.94 -6.57
CA ALA A 129 -13.45 11.38 -5.23
C ALA A 129 -13.74 9.87 -5.29
N ALA A 130 -12.71 9.04 -5.39
CA ALA A 130 -12.84 7.61 -5.61
C ALA A 130 -13.67 6.88 -4.53
N HIS A 131 -13.58 7.32 -3.26
CA HIS A 131 -14.33 6.73 -2.13
C HIS A 131 -15.62 7.48 -1.78
N ARG A 132 -15.96 8.53 -2.50
CA ARG A 132 -17.19 9.27 -2.24
C ARG A 132 -18.15 9.07 -3.40
N TYR A 133 -19.17 8.23 -3.20
CA TYR A 133 -20.29 8.23 -4.10
C TYR A 133 -21.02 9.57 -3.93
N ARG A 134 -20.79 10.46 -4.86
CA ARG A 134 -21.72 11.58 -5.11
C ARG A 134 -22.46 11.25 -6.39
N GLN A 135 -23.73 11.58 -6.42
CA GLN A 135 -24.57 11.43 -7.62
C GLN A 135 -24.15 12.37 -8.76
N THR A 136 -22.86 12.73 -8.79
CA THR A 136 -22.29 13.55 -9.84
C THR A 136 -21.70 12.65 -10.90
N LYS A 137 -22.01 12.93 -12.14
CA LYS A 137 -21.36 12.32 -13.29
C LYS A 137 -19.84 12.43 -13.09
N PHE A 138 -19.11 11.35 -13.34
CA PHE A 138 -17.66 11.26 -13.19
C PHE A 138 -17.09 11.34 -11.76
N ILE A 139 -17.91 11.11 -10.71
CA ILE A 139 -17.46 11.14 -9.30
C ILE A 139 -16.63 12.38 -8.92
N LEU A 140 -17.03 13.55 -9.41
CA LEU A 140 -16.35 14.80 -9.13
C LEU A 140 -16.51 15.20 -7.66
N VAL A 141 -15.47 15.83 -7.08
CA VAL A 141 -15.50 16.35 -5.70
C VAL A 141 -16.49 17.49 -5.55
N GLN A 142 -16.73 18.25 -6.63
CA GLN A 142 -17.72 19.32 -6.75
C GLN A 142 -18.32 19.31 -8.16
N ALA A 143 -19.51 19.90 -8.29
CA ALA A 143 -20.11 20.12 -9.62
C ALA A 143 -19.43 21.28 -10.35
N PRO A 144 -19.29 21.22 -11.69
CA PRO A 144 -18.96 22.39 -12.48
C PRO A 144 -20.11 23.45 -12.39
N PRO A 145 -19.82 24.76 -12.42
CA PRO A 145 -18.52 25.37 -12.67
C PRO A 145 -17.64 25.57 -11.41
N GLN A 146 -18.15 25.31 -10.18
CA GLN A 146 -17.44 25.55 -8.93
C GLN A 146 -16.08 24.85 -8.89
N LEU A 147 -16.02 23.59 -9.31
CA LEU A 147 -14.77 22.83 -9.38
C LEU A 147 -13.68 23.54 -10.15
N CYS A 148 -14.05 24.20 -11.27
CA CYS A 148 -13.10 24.93 -12.08
C CYS A 148 -12.72 26.27 -11.46
N THR A 149 -13.70 26.97 -10.88
CA THR A 149 -13.49 28.33 -10.35
C THR A 149 -12.77 28.37 -9.01
N ASP A 150 -12.63 27.24 -8.33
CA ASP A 150 -11.80 27.15 -7.12
C ASP A 150 -10.29 27.36 -7.44
N CYS A 151 -9.87 27.04 -8.65
CA CYS A 151 -8.49 27.23 -9.09
C CYS A 151 -8.36 28.34 -10.14
N HIS A 152 -9.38 28.51 -10.98
CA HIS A 152 -9.42 29.53 -12.01
C HIS A 152 -10.29 30.71 -11.56
N ASP A 153 -9.66 31.84 -11.22
CA ASP A 153 -10.38 33.05 -10.86
C ASP A 153 -11.26 33.51 -12.05
N ARG A 154 -12.50 33.89 -11.73
CA ARG A 154 -13.50 34.34 -12.70
C ARG A 154 -13.12 35.64 -13.46
N ARG A 155 -11.95 36.20 -13.20
CA ARG A 155 -11.50 37.50 -13.71
C ARG A 155 -10.54 37.40 -14.91
N HIS A 156 -10.56 36.29 -15.63
CA HIS A 156 -9.85 36.16 -16.89
C HIS A 156 -10.80 35.85 -18.03
#